data_5384d46a6ae94d97ebbf30edcf3f957f
#
_entry.id   5384d46a6ae94d97ebbf30edcf3f957f
#
_cell.length_a   1.000
_cell.length_b   1.000
_cell.length_c   1.000
_cell.angle_alpha   90.00
_cell.angle_beta   90.00
_cell.angle_gamma   90.00
#
_symmetry.space_group_name_H-M   'P 1'
#
loop_
_entity.id
_entity.type
_entity.pdbx_description
1 polymer ?
#
loop_
_entity_poly.entity_id
_entity_poly.type
_entity_poly.pdbx_seq_one_letter_code
_entity_poly.pdbx_strand_id
1 'polypeptide(L)'
;MEMGATIVRHLKDNIALISLDNTTGQILKFDNISISVVYTNAEGIPYIWMNSTIVYYQGQYLLQVRANGGHRHNRRNSFRVGVSHYAKMRTAGHGEIEVVVRDVSLTGFSITDRKKELNLTSGTHAVLRYEDIGHQLELEGNVVRIVEEDDYIIYGFVITKSCRDLSSYVNIKQKQKRS
;
A
#
# COMPACT_ATOMS: atom_id res chain seq x y z
N MET A 1 9.63 -11.49 -10.17
CA MET A 1 9.78 -12.26 -8.92
C MET A 1 10.11 -11.27 -7.82
N GLU A 2 9.48 -11.37 -6.66
CA GLU A 2 9.78 -10.60 -5.45
C GLU A 2 10.27 -11.57 -4.39
N MET A 3 11.29 -11.18 -3.62
CA MET A 3 11.91 -12.02 -2.60
C MET A 3 12.30 -11.16 -1.39
N GLY A 4 12.04 -11.66 -0.19
CA GLY A 4 12.50 -11.05 1.06
C GLY A 4 14.00 -11.22 1.26
N ALA A 5 14.60 -10.24 1.91
CA ALA A 5 16.01 -10.31 2.32
C ALA A 5 16.20 -9.56 3.64
N THR A 6 17.07 -10.08 4.49
CA THR A 6 17.44 -9.45 5.77
C THR A 6 18.90 -9.00 5.70
N ILE A 7 19.16 -7.75 6.09
CA ILE A 7 20.53 -7.25 6.25
C ILE A 7 21.14 -7.90 7.49
N VAL A 8 22.18 -8.71 7.29
CA VAL A 8 22.93 -9.35 8.38
C VAL A 8 23.97 -8.39 8.94
N ARG A 9 24.70 -7.68 8.06
CA ARG A 9 25.75 -6.74 8.44
C ARG A 9 26.05 -5.75 7.30
N HIS A 10 26.23 -4.48 7.64
CA HIS A 10 26.82 -3.49 6.75
C HIS A 10 28.33 -3.66 6.69
N LEU A 11 28.92 -3.71 5.49
CA LEU A 11 30.36 -3.84 5.26
C LEU A 11 30.97 -2.50 4.88
N LYS A 12 30.29 -1.73 4.04
CA LYS A 12 30.63 -0.36 3.58
C LYS A 12 29.31 0.38 3.33
N ASP A 13 29.38 1.67 3.04
CA ASP A 13 28.20 2.53 2.85
C ASP A 13 27.19 2.01 1.82
N ASN A 14 27.65 1.26 0.85
CA ASN A 14 26.82 0.74 -0.24
C ASN A 14 26.90 -0.77 -0.42
N ILE A 15 27.51 -1.49 0.52
CA ILE A 15 27.66 -2.96 0.50
C ILE A 15 27.19 -3.54 1.81
N ALA A 16 26.28 -4.52 1.73
CA ALA A 16 25.78 -5.25 2.88
C ALA A 16 25.85 -6.77 2.65
N LEU A 17 26.12 -7.49 3.73
CA LEU A 17 25.86 -8.91 3.82
C LEU A 17 24.38 -9.12 4.05
N ILE A 18 23.73 -9.96 3.24
CA ILE A 18 22.32 -10.25 3.33
C ILE A 18 22.05 -11.74 3.45
N SER A 19 20.94 -12.07 4.11
CA SER A 19 20.30 -13.39 4.04
C SER A 19 19.06 -13.27 3.16
N LEU A 20 18.87 -14.19 2.24
CA LEU A 20 17.69 -14.24 1.37
C LEU A 20 16.65 -15.19 1.97
N ASP A 21 15.38 -14.82 1.91
CA ASP A 21 14.24 -15.65 2.32
C ASP A 21 13.98 -16.72 1.25
N ASN A 22 14.97 -17.63 1.12
CA ASN A 22 14.93 -18.71 0.14
C ASN A 22 14.58 -20.05 0.83
N THR A 23 13.38 -20.54 0.61
CA THR A 23 12.87 -21.79 1.19
C THR A 23 13.40 -23.04 0.49
N THR A 24 13.99 -22.91 -0.70
CA THR A 24 14.45 -24.07 -1.50
C THR A 24 15.81 -24.61 -1.09
N GLY A 25 16.58 -23.86 -0.31
CA GLY A 25 17.97 -24.22 0.07
C GLY A 25 18.98 -24.19 -1.08
N GLN A 26 18.55 -23.84 -2.29
CA GLN A 26 19.44 -23.74 -3.46
C GLN A 26 20.15 -22.41 -3.50
N ILE A 27 21.41 -22.42 -3.98
CA ILE A 27 22.16 -21.18 -4.23
C ILE A 27 21.53 -20.45 -5.42
N LEU A 28 21.04 -19.23 -5.19
CA LEU A 28 20.50 -18.39 -6.24
C LEU A 28 21.62 -17.59 -6.92
N LYS A 29 21.62 -17.59 -8.25
CA LYS A 29 22.53 -16.81 -9.07
C LYS A 29 21.77 -15.63 -9.68
N PHE A 30 22.38 -14.44 -9.60
CA PHE A 30 21.78 -13.19 -10.04
C PHE A 30 22.53 -12.59 -11.23
N ASP A 31 23.33 -13.39 -11.94
CA ASP A 31 24.11 -12.94 -13.09
C ASP A 31 23.20 -12.44 -14.21
N ASN A 32 23.48 -11.28 -14.75
CA ASN A 32 22.73 -10.63 -15.84
C ASN A 32 21.25 -10.33 -15.53
N ILE A 33 20.90 -10.22 -14.26
CA ILE A 33 19.54 -9.87 -13.83
C ILE A 33 19.55 -8.42 -13.31
N SER A 34 18.63 -7.58 -13.79
CA SER A 34 18.40 -6.26 -13.21
C SER A 34 17.64 -6.40 -11.89
N ILE A 35 18.27 -5.98 -10.80
CA ILE A 35 17.71 -6.08 -9.45
C ILE A 35 17.32 -4.70 -8.96
N SER A 36 16.11 -4.59 -8.43
CA SER A 36 15.67 -3.42 -7.66
C SER A 36 15.51 -3.82 -6.20
N VAL A 37 16.13 -3.05 -5.32
CA VAL A 37 16.03 -3.27 -3.88
C VAL A 37 15.08 -2.24 -3.29
N VAL A 38 14.09 -2.70 -2.54
CA VAL A 38 13.18 -1.84 -1.78
C VAL A 38 13.46 -2.03 -0.30
N TYR A 39 13.78 -0.95 0.39
CA TYR A 39 13.99 -0.92 1.84
C TYR A 39 13.02 0.07 2.48
N THR A 40 12.35 -0.35 3.54
CA THR A 40 11.49 0.53 4.33
C THR A 40 12.22 0.94 5.60
N ASN A 41 12.41 2.23 5.81
CA ASN A 41 13.10 2.74 7.00
C ASN A 41 12.23 2.60 8.27
N ALA A 42 12.77 2.96 9.44
CA ALA A 42 12.08 2.89 10.73
C ALA A 42 10.79 3.75 10.79
N GLU A 43 10.68 4.79 9.95
CA GLU A 43 9.50 5.65 9.83
C GLU A 43 8.44 5.07 8.86
N GLY A 44 8.66 3.88 8.32
CA GLY A 44 7.77 3.25 7.34
C GLY A 44 7.87 3.84 5.92
N ILE A 45 8.89 4.65 5.64
CA ILE A 45 9.11 5.26 4.33
C ILE A 45 9.92 4.30 3.45
N PRO A 46 9.36 3.84 2.30
CA PRO A 46 10.10 2.99 1.37
C PRO A 46 11.04 3.79 0.47
N TYR A 47 12.23 3.26 0.27
CA TYR A 47 13.24 3.70 -0.68
C TYR A 47 13.52 2.60 -1.68
N ILE A 48 13.85 2.95 -2.92
CA ILE A 48 14.21 2.00 -3.96
C ILE A 48 15.58 2.34 -4.54
N TRP A 49 16.40 1.31 -4.74
CA TRP A 49 17.66 1.34 -5.48
C TRP A 49 17.51 0.48 -6.72
N MET A 50 17.55 1.10 -7.87
CA MET A 50 17.54 0.42 -9.17
C MET A 50 18.95 -0.06 -9.52
N ASN A 51 19.02 -1.11 -10.37
CA ASN A 51 20.29 -1.66 -10.86
C ASN A 51 21.28 -2.02 -9.74
N SER A 52 20.76 -2.63 -8.67
CA SER A 52 21.55 -3.22 -7.60
C SER A 52 22.14 -4.56 -8.05
N THR A 53 23.21 -5.00 -7.40
CA THR A 53 23.89 -6.26 -7.69
C THR A 53 23.88 -7.16 -6.45
N ILE A 54 23.57 -8.43 -6.63
CA ILE A 54 23.74 -9.45 -5.58
C ILE A 54 24.75 -10.47 -6.09
N VAL A 55 25.79 -10.73 -5.29
CA VAL A 55 26.82 -11.72 -5.59
C VAL A 55 26.86 -12.74 -4.47
N TYR A 56 26.92 -14.02 -4.86
CA TYR A 56 27.19 -15.11 -3.92
C TYR A 56 28.70 -15.33 -3.84
N TYR A 57 29.30 -15.13 -2.68
CA TYR A 57 30.73 -15.26 -2.45
C TYR A 57 31.00 -15.90 -1.09
N GLN A 58 31.84 -16.94 -1.07
CA GLN A 58 32.25 -17.68 0.15
C GLN A 58 31.08 -18.09 1.05
N GLY A 59 30.01 -18.64 0.46
CA GLY A 59 28.85 -19.09 1.22
C GLY A 59 27.84 -17.99 1.64
N GLN A 60 28.03 -16.77 1.20
CA GLN A 60 27.24 -15.61 1.62
C GLN A 60 26.78 -14.77 0.45
N TYR A 61 25.64 -14.05 0.60
CA TYR A 61 25.17 -13.10 -0.39
C TYR A 61 25.62 -11.68 -0.01
N LEU A 62 26.25 -11.01 -0.96
CA LEU A 62 26.66 -9.60 -0.86
C LEU A 62 25.76 -8.78 -1.75
N LEU A 63 25.01 -7.86 -1.15
CA LEU A 63 24.23 -6.84 -1.85
C LEU A 63 25.09 -5.58 -2.02
N GLN A 64 25.21 -5.11 -3.25
CA GLN A 64 25.77 -3.82 -3.58
C GLN A 64 24.70 -2.92 -4.19
N VAL A 65 24.46 -1.76 -3.60
CA VAL A 65 23.58 -0.72 -4.14
C VAL A 65 24.41 0.45 -4.66
N ARG A 66 23.87 1.26 -5.56
CA ARG A 66 24.52 2.50 -5.98
C ARG A 66 24.60 3.48 -4.80
N ALA A 67 25.79 3.96 -4.47
CA ALA A 67 25.94 5.07 -3.55
C ALA A 67 25.11 6.27 -4.06
N ASN A 68 24.30 6.89 -3.21
CA ASN A 68 23.37 7.98 -3.52
C ASN A 68 22.30 7.63 -4.60
N GLY A 69 22.11 6.35 -4.94
CA GLY A 69 21.12 5.89 -5.92
C GLY A 69 19.73 5.62 -5.34
N GLY A 70 19.59 5.66 -4.01
CA GLY A 70 18.31 5.45 -3.34
C GLY A 70 17.41 6.67 -3.45
N HIS A 71 16.19 6.46 -3.89
CA HIS A 71 15.17 7.52 -3.91
C HIS A 71 13.86 7.01 -3.30
N ARG A 72 13.06 7.91 -2.75
CA ARG A 72 11.80 7.58 -2.11
C ARG A 72 10.89 6.84 -3.10
N HIS A 73 10.50 5.62 -2.74
CA HIS A 73 9.64 4.79 -3.57
C HIS A 73 8.16 5.09 -3.28
N ASN A 74 7.51 5.78 -4.20
CA ASN A 74 6.07 5.95 -4.11
C ASN A 74 5.36 4.74 -4.73
N ARG A 75 4.94 3.79 -3.89
CA ARG A 75 4.16 2.61 -4.31
C ARG A 75 2.73 2.94 -4.73
N ARG A 76 2.31 4.20 -4.57
CA ARG A 76 0.94 4.61 -4.88
C ARG A 76 0.86 5.25 -6.25
N ASN A 77 0.09 4.65 -7.14
CA ASN A 77 -0.18 5.19 -8.49
C ASN A 77 -1.17 6.36 -8.47
N SER A 78 -1.84 6.62 -7.35
CA SER A 78 -2.78 7.71 -7.21
C SER A 78 -2.66 8.39 -5.84
N PHE A 79 -2.90 9.70 -5.84
CA PHE A 79 -2.92 10.49 -4.62
C PHE A 79 -4.15 10.14 -3.78
N ARG A 80 -3.99 10.07 -2.45
CA ARG A 80 -5.08 9.83 -1.49
C ARG A 80 -5.39 11.10 -0.73
N VAL A 81 -6.66 11.41 -0.65
CA VAL A 81 -7.18 12.51 0.17
C VAL A 81 -7.84 11.95 1.42
N GLY A 82 -7.51 12.51 2.58
CA GLY A 82 -8.22 12.21 3.83
C GLY A 82 -9.62 12.80 3.76
N VAL A 83 -10.62 12.03 4.18
CA VAL A 83 -12.04 12.42 4.14
C VAL A 83 -12.60 12.60 5.53
N SER A 84 -12.48 11.58 6.40
CA SER A 84 -13.02 11.55 7.77
C SER A 84 -14.52 11.91 7.84
N HIS A 85 -15.31 11.33 6.95
CA HIS A 85 -16.74 11.62 6.80
C HIS A 85 -17.58 10.36 6.98
N TYR A 86 -18.79 10.51 7.52
CA TYR A 86 -19.76 9.42 7.59
C TYR A 86 -20.29 9.08 6.20
N ALA A 87 -20.49 7.80 5.95
CA ALA A 87 -20.97 7.27 4.69
C ALA A 87 -21.91 6.08 4.92
N LYS A 88 -22.77 5.84 3.97
CA LYS A 88 -23.58 4.64 3.90
C LYS A 88 -22.89 3.60 3.03
N MET A 89 -22.72 2.40 3.56
CA MET A 89 -22.12 1.29 2.85
C MET A 89 -23.08 0.10 2.80
N ARG A 90 -23.10 -0.58 1.67
CA ARG A 90 -23.88 -1.82 1.48
C ARG A 90 -22.97 -2.93 0.97
N THR A 91 -23.10 -4.12 1.54
CA THR A 91 -22.43 -5.34 1.09
C THR A 91 -23.46 -6.46 0.93
N ALA A 92 -23.09 -7.58 0.30
CA ALA A 92 -24.00 -8.73 0.09
C ALA A 92 -24.52 -9.35 1.40
N GLY A 93 -23.72 -9.31 2.48
CA GLY A 93 -24.08 -9.91 3.78
C GLY A 93 -24.72 -8.94 4.77
N HIS A 94 -24.73 -7.63 4.47
CA HIS A 94 -25.25 -6.59 5.35
C HIS A 94 -26.12 -5.64 4.54
N GLY A 95 -27.21 -5.19 5.12
CA GLY A 95 -28.01 -4.09 4.56
C GLY A 95 -27.18 -2.79 4.46
N GLU A 96 -27.86 -1.67 4.48
CA GLU A 96 -27.18 -0.36 4.54
C GLU A 96 -26.71 -0.09 5.97
N ILE A 97 -25.42 0.15 6.13
CA ILE A 97 -24.74 0.41 7.40
C ILE A 97 -23.96 1.73 7.33
N GLU A 98 -23.82 2.40 8.46
CA GLU A 98 -23.03 3.62 8.57
C GLU A 98 -21.57 3.28 8.89
N VAL A 99 -20.66 3.88 8.13
CA VAL A 99 -19.21 3.72 8.28
C VAL A 99 -18.52 5.08 8.21
N VAL A 100 -17.26 5.15 8.62
CA VAL A 100 -16.44 6.35 8.45
C VAL A 100 -15.48 6.16 7.30
N VAL A 101 -15.61 6.99 6.25
CA VAL A 101 -14.62 7.06 5.16
C VAL A 101 -13.36 7.71 5.69
N ARG A 102 -12.24 7.03 5.60
CA ARG A 102 -10.93 7.51 6.06
C ARG A 102 -10.18 8.26 4.98
N ASP A 103 -10.00 7.63 3.84
CA ASP A 103 -9.33 8.22 2.67
C ASP A 103 -9.94 7.69 1.36
N VAL A 104 -9.78 8.49 0.31
CA VAL A 104 -10.22 8.17 -1.06
C VAL A 104 -9.14 8.57 -2.05
N SER A 105 -9.03 7.82 -3.14
CA SER A 105 -8.19 8.10 -4.30
C SER A 105 -8.90 7.70 -5.58
N LEU A 106 -8.29 7.91 -6.74
CA LEU A 106 -8.87 7.47 -8.03
C LEU A 106 -8.98 5.94 -8.16
N THR A 107 -8.20 5.18 -7.38
CA THR A 107 -8.11 3.72 -7.51
C THR A 107 -8.59 2.94 -6.29
N GLY A 108 -8.90 3.63 -5.18
CA GLY A 108 -9.29 2.96 -3.96
C GLY A 108 -9.83 3.91 -2.90
N PHE A 109 -10.48 3.33 -1.91
CA PHE A 109 -10.92 4.02 -0.70
C PHE A 109 -10.65 3.16 0.52
N SER A 110 -10.67 3.78 1.70
CA SER A 110 -10.64 3.07 2.96
C SER A 110 -11.71 3.56 3.92
N ILE A 111 -12.22 2.63 4.72
CA ILE A 111 -13.19 2.91 5.77
C ILE A 111 -12.67 2.45 7.13
N THR A 112 -13.22 3.03 8.18
CA THR A 112 -13.01 2.60 9.55
C THR A 112 -14.31 2.05 10.11
N ASP A 113 -14.28 0.80 10.57
CA ASP A 113 -15.34 0.15 11.33
C ASP A 113 -15.00 0.26 12.83
N ARG A 114 -15.61 1.22 13.51
CA ARG A 114 -15.38 1.47 14.93
C ARG A 114 -16.07 0.45 15.84
N LYS A 115 -17.10 -0.21 15.35
CA LYS A 115 -17.87 -1.17 16.13
C LYS A 115 -17.38 -2.60 15.96
N LYS A 116 -16.50 -2.84 15.00
CA LYS A 116 -16.00 -4.17 14.61
C LYS A 116 -17.13 -5.15 14.23
N GLU A 117 -18.20 -4.63 13.63
CA GLU A 117 -19.41 -5.41 13.31
C GLU A 117 -19.42 -5.93 11.86
N LEU A 118 -18.58 -5.37 10.98
CA LEU A 118 -18.65 -5.64 9.53
C LEU A 118 -18.15 -7.03 9.13
N ASN A 119 -17.17 -7.57 9.82
CA ASN A 119 -16.57 -8.90 9.57
C ASN A 119 -16.32 -9.18 8.06
N LEU A 120 -15.82 -8.17 7.32
CA LEU A 120 -15.55 -8.31 5.89
C LEU A 120 -14.29 -9.15 5.67
N THR A 121 -14.30 -9.93 4.60
CA THR A 121 -13.13 -10.71 4.16
C THR A 121 -12.54 -10.14 2.87
N SER A 122 -11.31 -10.53 2.54
CA SER A 122 -10.70 -10.15 1.26
C SER A 122 -11.57 -10.58 0.09
N GLY A 123 -11.74 -9.69 -0.91
CA GLY A 123 -12.62 -9.91 -2.06
C GLY A 123 -14.10 -9.50 -1.83
N THR A 124 -14.52 -9.23 -0.60
CA THR A 124 -15.91 -8.78 -0.35
C THR A 124 -16.20 -7.50 -1.15
N HIS A 125 -17.27 -7.54 -1.95
CA HIS A 125 -17.73 -6.38 -2.71
C HIS A 125 -18.59 -5.45 -1.84
N ALA A 126 -18.38 -4.14 -1.99
CA ALA A 126 -19.14 -3.11 -1.29
C ALA A 126 -19.48 -1.93 -2.21
N VAL A 127 -20.61 -1.29 -1.91
CA VAL A 127 -21.02 0.00 -2.49
C VAL A 127 -21.02 1.03 -1.39
N LEU A 128 -20.22 2.07 -1.54
CA LEU A 128 -20.08 3.20 -0.61
C LEU A 128 -20.76 4.43 -1.19
N ARG A 129 -21.58 5.12 -0.38
CA ARG A 129 -22.25 6.37 -0.76
C ARG A 129 -22.05 7.42 0.31
N TYR A 130 -21.62 8.59 -0.09
CA TYR A 130 -21.55 9.77 0.79
C TYR A 130 -21.57 11.06 -0.02
N GLU A 131 -21.88 12.15 0.68
CA GLU A 131 -21.85 13.50 0.13
C GLU A 131 -20.81 14.34 0.89
N ASP A 132 -19.94 15.03 0.17
CA ASP A 132 -18.95 15.93 0.75
C ASP A 132 -18.63 17.05 -0.23
N ILE A 133 -18.51 18.28 0.29
CA ILE A 133 -18.21 19.51 -0.48
C ILE A 133 -19.05 19.67 -1.77
N GLY A 134 -20.34 19.31 -1.70
CA GLY A 134 -21.29 19.42 -2.83
C GLY A 134 -21.15 18.33 -3.89
N HIS A 135 -20.34 17.28 -3.65
CA HIS A 135 -20.24 16.12 -4.51
C HIS A 135 -20.96 14.90 -3.89
N GLN A 136 -21.81 14.27 -4.68
CA GLN A 136 -22.39 12.97 -4.33
C GLN A 136 -21.53 11.87 -4.91
N LEU A 137 -20.95 11.06 -4.02
CA LEU A 137 -20.00 10.01 -4.40
C LEU A 137 -20.63 8.64 -4.20
N GLU A 138 -20.63 7.85 -5.27
CA GLU A 138 -20.95 6.43 -5.25
C GLU A 138 -19.75 5.65 -5.78
N LEU A 139 -19.17 4.79 -4.94
CA LEU A 139 -17.98 4.02 -5.24
C LEU A 139 -18.26 2.54 -4.99
N GLU A 140 -17.99 1.71 -5.98
CA GLU A 140 -18.03 0.26 -5.82
C GLU A 140 -16.60 -0.27 -5.76
N GLY A 141 -16.35 -1.25 -4.89
CA GLY A 141 -15.00 -1.80 -4.75
C GLY A 141 -14.98 -3.11 -3.99
N ASN A 142 -13.82 -3.78 -4.08
CA ASN A 142 -13.55 -5.03 -3.37
C ASN A 142 -12.53 -4.81 -2.27
N VAL A 143 -12.73 -5.47 -1.13
CA VAL A 143 -11.76 -5.47 -0.02
C VAL A 143 -10.46 -6.12 -0.47
N VAL A 144 -9.34 -5.39 -0.30
CA VAL A 144 -7.98 -5.89 -0.61
C VAL A 144 -7.04 -5.81 0.58
N ARG A 145 -7.45 -5.14 1.64
CA ARG A 145 -6.65 -4.98 2.85
C ARG A 145 -7.55 -4.88 4.07
N ILE A 146 -7.17 -5.58 5.13
CA ILE A 146 -7.80 -5.52 6.44
C ILE A 146 -6.69 -5.25 7.45
N VAL A 147 -6.88 -4.25 8.31
CA VAL A 147 -5.96 -3.93 9.40
C VAL A 147 -6.79 -3.82 10.67
N GLU A 148 -6.53 -4.72 11.59
CA GLU A 148 -7.16 -4.72 12.90
C GLU A 148 -6.30 -3.90 13.87
N GLU A 149 -6.93 -2.94 14.50
CA GLU A 149 -6.39 -2.12 15.58
C GLU A 149 -7.19 -2.42 16.87
N ASP A 150 -6.72 -1.96 18.00
CA ASP A 150 -7.35 -2.26 19.28
C ASP A 150 -8.83 -1.81 19.33
N ASP A 151 -9.14 -0.61 18.83
CA ASP A 151 -10.46 0.02 18.93
C ASP A 151 -11.27 0.02 17.63
N TYR A 152 -10.71 -0.41 16.50
CA TYR A 152 -11.39 -0.36 15.20
C TYR A 152 -10.74 -1.29 14.17
N ILE A 153 -11.45 -1.55 13.08
CA ILE A 153 -10.89 -2.23 11.91
C ILE A 153 -10.86 -1.26 10.73
N ILE A 154 -9.76 -1.26 9.97
CA ILE A 154 -9.64 -0.52 8.73
C ILE A 154 -9.79 -1.51 7.58
N TYR A 155 -10.74 -1.24 6.70
CA TYR A 155 -10.89 -1.94 5.44
C TYR A 155 -10.43 -1.06 4.29
N GLY A 156 -9.50 -1.56 3.48
CA GLY A 156 -9.04 -0.92 2.25
C GLY A 156 -9.65 -1.61 1.03
N PHE A 157 -10.17 -0.80 0.10
CA PHE A 157 -10.86 -1.26 -1.09
C PHE A 157 -10.12 -0.82 -2.36
N VAL A 158 -10.09 -1.68 -3.36
CA VAL A 158 -9.80 -1.28 -4.74
C VAL A 158 -11.12 -0.94 -5.43
N ILE A 159 -11.18 0.22 -6.09
CA ILE A 159 -12.37 0.65 -6.82
C ILE A 159 -12.53 -0.19 -8.09
N THR A 160 -13.71 -0.78 -8.28
CA THR A 160 -14.12 -1.49 -9.49
C THR A 160 -15.01 -0.62 -10.37
N LYS A 161 -15.77 0.31 -9.76
CA LYS A 161 -16.58 1.29 -10.47
C LYS A 161 -16.65 2.59 -9.66
N SER A 162 -16.51 3.72 -10.34
CA SER A 162 -16.56 5.06 -9.73
C SER A 162 -17.60 5.95 -10.40
N CYS A 163 -18.06 6.97 -9.65
CA CYS A 163 -18.88 8.03 -10.20
C CYS A 163 -18.03 9.03 -11.01
N ARG A 164 -18.68 9.83 -11.86
CA ARG A 164 -18.03 10.87 -12.69
C ARG A 164 -17.30 11.92 -11.86
N ASP A 165 -17.81 12.21 -10.67
CA ASP A 165 -17.33 13.30 -9.82
C ASP A 165 -16.08 12.96 -9.02
N LEU A 166 -15.67 11.70 -8.96
CA LEU A 166 -14.54 11.25 -8.16
C LEU A 166 -13.24 12.01 -8.48
N SER A 167 -12.92 12.21 -9.76
CA SER A 167 -11.71 12.91 -10.18
C SER A 167 -11.73 14.37 -9.75
N SER A 168 -12.85 15.07 -9.95
CA SER A 168 -13.04 16.45 -9.53
C SER A 168 -12.91 16.59 -8.00
N TYR A 169 -13.60 15.73 -7.27
CA TYR A 169 -13.57 15.68 -5.82
C TYR A 169 -12.14 15.50 -5.27
N VAL A 170 -11.40 14.50 -5.75
CA VAL A 170 -10.02 14.25 -5.31
C VAL A 170 -9.13 15.47 -5.58
N ASN A 171 -9.27 16.11 -6.75
CA ASN A 171 -8.50 17.31 -7.09
C ASN A 171 -8.81 18.50 -6.17
N ILE A 172 -10.08 18.74 -5.84
CA ILE A 172 -10.48 19.84 -4.94
C ILE A 172 -9.92 19.60 -3.53
N LYS A 173 -10.11 18.39 -2.97
CA LYS A 173 -9.57 18.03 -1.65
C LYS A 173 -8.03 18.12 -1.59
N GLN A 174 -7.35 17.78 -2.69
CA GLN A 174 -5.90 17.91 -2.78
C GLN A 174 -5.43 19.36 -2.71
N LYS A 175 -6.15 20.29 -3.36
CA LYS A 175 -5.86 21.74 -3.31
C LYS A 175 -6.06 22.29 -1.90
N GLN A 176 -7.17 21.95 -1.24
CA GLN A 176 -7.46 22.39 0.13
C GLN A 176 -6.39 21.97 1.16
N LYS A 177 -5.72 20.83 0.95
CA LYS A 177 -4.65 20.36 1.85
C LYS A 177 -3.31 21.12 1.66
N ARG A 178 -3.14 21.84 0.55
CA ARG A 178 -1.92 22.59 0.23
C ARG A 178 -1.99 24.06 0.63
N SER A 179 -3.19 24.56 0.96
CA SER A 179 -3.46 25.91 1.49
C SER A 179 -3.40 25.90 3.01
#